data_3859cd460d06ad7bf378856c7ab74647
#
_entry.id   3859cd460d06ad7bf378856c7ab74647
#
_cell.length_a   1.000
_cell.length_b   1.000
_cell.length_c   1.000
_cell.angle_alpha   90.00
_cell.angle_beta   90.00
_cell.angle_gamma   90.00
#
_symmetry.space_group_name_H-M   'P 1'
#
loop_
_entity.id
_entity.type
_entity.pdbx_description
1 polymer ?
#
loop_
_entity_poly.entity_id
_entity_poly.type
_entity_poly.pdbx_seq_one_letter_code
_entity_poly.pdbx_strand_id
1 'polypeptide(L)'
;LTIGAYASWEIDVWKKLKDSEQAALNRYLATVEGKNFVLSSLIAEVARSYYELLALDNQLTIIRQNIEVQDNALEVIKLQKQAARVTELAVQKFQAEVLKTKGMEFETRQQIKETENRINFLLGRFPQEIKRDKSSFVDMVPAKVQAGIPSQLLSNRPDIREAEYELVAAKLDVQIARKEFYPSLEISAALGLQAFKPSYLFKMPESMLYNIIGELAAPLLNKNGLKAEFNTANAKQIQAVYNYEKTILNAYLEVSTQLSNIENLGKSYDFKTKEVEVLNNSVTVSGDLFKSARADYMEVLMTQRDVLDSKLELIETKKQQLNAVVNV
;
A
#
# COMPACT_ATOMS: atom_id res chain seq x y z
N LEU A 1 -33.09 26.81 46.29
CA LEU A 1 -33.26 26.44 44.89
C LEU A 1 -32.70 27.53 44.03
N THR A 2 -31.82 27.17 43.04
CA THR A 2 -31.26 28.12 42.07
C THR A 2 -31.49 27.58 40.68
N ILE A 3 -31.97 28.39 39.75
CA ILE A 3 -32.10 28.08 38.31
C ILE A 3 -31.49 29.28 37.59
N GLY A 4 -30.51 29.02 36.68
CA GLY A 4 -29.87 30.10 35.95
C GLY A 4 -28.97 29.61 34.83
N ALA A 5 -28.49 30.56 34.07
CA ALA A 5 -27.44 30.36 33.04
C ALA A 5 -26.11 30.88 33.59
N TYR A 6 -25.07 30.13 33.31
CA TYR A 6 -23.69 30.49 33.64
C TYR A 6 -22.87 30.49 32.34
N ALA A 7 -22.05 31.50 32.15
CA ALA A 7 -21.11 31.61 31.06
C ALA A 7 -19.72 31.94 31.60
N SER A 8 -18.69 31.27 31.13
CA SER A 8 -17.30 31.63 31.41
C SER A 8 -16.52 31.76 30.11
N TRP A 9 -15.59 32.68 30.11
CA TRP A 9 -14.74 32.96 28.96
C TRP A 9 -13.31 33.26 29.44
N GLU A 10 -12.36 32.41 29.00
CA GLU A 10 -10.93 32.68 29.15
C GLU A 10 -10.47 33.66 28.07
N ILE A 11 -9.96 34.80 28.48
CA ILE A 11 -9.40 35.80 27.56
C ILE A 11 -8.01 35.34 27.12
N ASP A 12 -7.85 35.06 25.83
CA ASP A 12 -6.62 34.52 25.26
C ASP A 12 -5.53 35.62 25.07
N VAL A 13 -5.09 36.20 26.17
CA VAL A 13 -4.07 37.27 26.18
C VAL A 13 -2.76 36.78 25.56
N TRP A 14 -2.37 35.54 25.86
CA TRP A 14 -1.09 34.95 25.46
C TRP A 14 -1.18 34.15 24.18
N LYS A 15 -2.35 34.12 23.56
CA LYS A 15 -2.61 33.28 22.34
C LYS A 15 -2.40 31.77 22.59
N LYS A 16 -2.70 31.29 23.81
CA LYS A 16 -2.64 29.87 24.15
C LYS A 16 -3.74 29.08 23.41
N LEU A 17 -4.98 29.58 23.51
CA LEU A 17 -6.14 28.96 22.86
C LEU A 17 -6.05 29.03 21.35
N LYS A 18 -5.54 30.14 20.80
CA LYS A 18 -5.29 30.27 19.35
C LYS A 18 -4.23 29.28 18.86
N ASP A 19 -3.12 29.08 19.58
CA ASP A 19 -2.13 28.10 19.22
C ASP A 19 -2.69 26.67 19.33
N SER A 20 -3.55 26.41 20.32
CA SER A 20 -4.26 25.13 20.49
C SER A 20 -5.19 24.84 19.31
N GLU A 21 -5.95 25.84 18.86
CA GLU A 21 -6.77 25.77 17.65
C GLU A 21 -5.91 25.45 16.42
N GLN A 22 -4.80 26.15 16.25
CA GLN A 22 -3.88 25.91 15.12
C GLN A 22 -3.22 24.53 15.18
N ALA A 23 -2.85 24.04 16.37
CA ALA A 23 -2.33 22.69 16.54
C ALA A 23 -3.38 21.64 16.17
N ALA A 24 -4.62 21.82 16.62
CA ALA A 24 -5.72 20.93 16.26
C ALA A 24 -6.03 20.96 14.75
N LEU A 25 -6.00 22.15 14.11
CA LEU A 25 -6.17 22.28 12.67
C LEU A 25 -5.08 21.56 11.90
N ASN A 26 -3.81 21.70 12.31
CA ASN A 26 -2.71 20.98 11.62
C ASN A 26 -2.85 19.46 11.77
N ARG A 27 -3.25 18.94 12.94
CA ARG A 27 -3.56 17.52 13.11
C ARG A 27 -4.72 17.06 12.21
N TYR A 28 -5.76 17.88 12.09
CA TYR A 28 -6.83 17.59 11.14
C TYR A 28 -6.31 17.52 9.70
N LEU A 29 -5.48 18.48 9.28
CA LEU A 29 -4.87 18.46 7.93
C LEU A 29 -3.95 17.23 7.75
N ALA A 30 -3.21 16.83 8.77
CA ALA A 30 -2.43 15.60 8.77
C ALA A 30 -3.32 14.38 8.49
N THR A 31 -4.48 14.25 9.13
CA THR A 31 -5.41 13.13 8.87
C THR A 31 -5.98 13.15 7.44
N VAL A 32 -6.16 14.35 6.86
CA VAL A 32 -6.59 14.47 5.44
C VAL A 32 -5.51 13.94 4.51
N GLU A 33 -4.25 14.25 4.75
CA GLU A 33 -3.14 13.72 3.95
C GLU A 33 -2.92 12.23 4.21
N GLY A 34 -3.07 11.74 5.42
CA GLY A 34 -3.09 10.31 5.74
C GLY A 34 -4.17 9.55 4.96
N LYS A 35 -5.38 10.14 4.83
CA LYS A 35 -6.43 9.60 3.95
C LYS A 35 -5.97 9.55 2.48
N ASN A 36 -5.34 10.61 1.98
CA ASN A 36 -4.85 10.67 0.60
C ASN A 36 -3.77 9.60 0.35
N PHE A 37 -2.88 9.37 1.32
CA PHE A 37 -1.88 8.30 1.28
C PHE A 37 -2.52 6.91 1.20
N VAL A 38 -3.51 6.63 2.04
CA VAL A 38 -4.26 5.36 2.02
C VAL A 38 -4.98 5.17 0.69
N LEU A 39 -5.59 6.23 0.14
CA LEU A 39 -6.27 6.17 -1.16
C LEU A 39 -5.29 5.85 -2.30
N SER A 40 -4.14 6.51 -2.34
CA SER A 40 -3.10 6.24 -3.35
C SER A 40 -2.56 4.81 -3.23
N SER A 41 -2.32 4.34 -2.01
CA SER A 41 -1.89 2.97 -1.74
C SER A 41 -2.93 1.94 -2.17
N LEU A 42 -4.22 2.22 -1.95
CA LEU A 42 -5.32 1.35 -2.38
C LEU A 42 -5.39 1.26 -3.91
N ILE A 43 -5.26 2.40 -4.61
CA ILE A 43 -5.25 2.42 -6.09
C ILE A 43 -4.08 1.60 -6.62
N ALA A 44 -2.88 1.78 -6.05
CA ALA A 44 -1.70 1.01 -6.42
C ALA A 44 -1.88 -0.50 -6.16
N GLU A 45 -2.50 -0.88 -5.04
CA GLU A 45 -2.76 -2.28 -4.71
C GLU A 45 -3.77 -2.93 -5.66
N VAL A 46 -4.82 -2.21 -6.06
CA VAL A 46 -5.79 -2.68 -7.08
C VAL A 46 -5.09 -2.85 -8.42
N ALA A 47 -4.24 -1.90 -8.83
CA ALA A 47 -3.49 -1.98 -10.08
C ALA A 47 -2.52 -3.18 -10.09
N ARG A 48 -1.75 -3.39 -9.01
CA ARG A 48 -0.86 -4.56 -8.86
C ARG A 48 -1.63 -5.87 -8.93
N SER A 49 -2.76 -5.95 -8.21
CA SER A 49 -3.61 -7.15 -8.22
C SER A 49 -4.21 -7.41 -9.62
N TYR A 50 -4.51 -6.36 -10.38
CA TYR A 50 -4.99 -6.50 -11.75
C TYR A 50 -3.90 -7.00 -12.71
N TYR A 51 -2.67 -6.49 -12.59
CA TYR A 51 -1.53 -7.02 -13.37
C TYR A 51 -1.15 -8.45 -12.99
N GLU A 52 -1.27 -8.80 -11.69
CA GLU A 52 -1.14 -10.19 -11.24
C GLU A 52 -2.16 -11.09 -11.94
N LEU A 53 -3.42 -10.66 -11.99
CA LEU A 53 -4.50 -11.43 -12.61
C LEU A 53 -4.27 -11.63 -14.12
N LEU A 54 -3.79 -10.61 -14.83
CA LEU A 54 -3.43 -10.71 -16.25
C LEU A 54 -2.24 -11.64 -16.47
N ALA A 55 -1.24 -11.58 -15.60
CA ALA A 55 -0.07 -12.47 -15.66
C ALA A 55 -0.49 -13.93 -15.44
N LEU A 56 -1.33 -14.21 -14.46
CA LEU A 56 -1.85 -15.57 -14.20
C LEU A 56 -2.70 -16.12 -15.35
N ASP A 57 -3.51 -15.31 -16.02
CA ASP A 57 -4.24 -15.74 -17.22
C ASP A 57 -3.28 -16.12 -18.38
N ASN A 58 -2.19 -15.37 -18.56
CA ASN A 58 -1.18 -15.68 -19.56
C ASN A 58 -0.38 -16.95 -19.19
N GLN A 59 0.00 -17.09 -17.92
CA GLN A 59 0.63 -18.32 -17.41
C GLN A 59 -0.28 -19.54 -17.63
N LEU A 60 -1.57 -19.44 -17.32
CA LEU A 60 -2.53 -20.51 -17.55
C LEU A 60 -2.62 -20.90 -19.03
N THR A 61 -2.56 -19.91 -19.94
CA THR A 61 -2.55 -20.15 -21.39
C THR A 61 -1.30 -20.90 -21.82
N ILE A 62 -0.12 -20.48 -21.33
CA ILE A 62 1.17 -21.15 -21.60
C ILE A 62 1.17 -22.58 -21.06
N ILE A 63 0.70 -22.81 -19.85
CA ILE A 63 0.60 -24.13 -19.21
C ILE A 63 -0.27 -25.05 -20.05
N ARG A 64 -1.45 -24.61 -20.50
CA ARG A 64 -2.36 -25.41 -21.33
C ARG A 64 -1.77 -25.76 -22.68
N GLN A 65 -1.13 -24.81 -23.36
CA GLN A 65 -0.41 -25.08 -24.60
C GLN A 65 0.72 -26.10 -24.40
N ASN A 66 1.42 -26.00 -23.27
CA ASN A 66 2.49 -26.95 -22.95
C ASN A 66 1.95 -28.36 -22.63
N ILE A 67 0.80 -28.48 -21.93
CA ILE A 67 0.14 -29.77 -21.70
C ILE A 67 -0.18 -30.46 -23.04
N GLU A 68 -0.71 -29.73 -24.01
CA GLU A 68 -1.01 -30.28 -25.33
C GLU A 68 0.26 -30.79 -26.04
N VAL A 69 1.34 -30.02 -25.98
CA VAL A 69 2.64 -30.43 -26.55
C VAL A 69 3.19 -31.69 -25.85
N GLN A 70 3.10 -31.73 -24.53
CA GLN A 70 3.59 -32.84 -23.72
C GLN A 70 2.72 -34.10 -23.87
N ASP A 71 1.39 -33.97 -23.95
CA ASP A 71 0.49 -35.11 -24.23
C ASP A 71 0.81 -35.73 -25.62
N ASN A 72 1.01 -34.88 -26.64
CA ASN A 72 1.44 -35.36 -27.99
C ASN A 72 2.79 -36.06 -27.94
N ALA A 73 3.77 -35.52 -27.21
CA ALA A 73 5.08 -36.16 -27.07
C ALA A 73 4.97 -37.49 -26.31
N LEU A 74 4.14 -37.59 -25.28
CA LEU A 74 3.90 -38.85 -24.56
C LEU A 74 3.31 -39.93 -25.47
N GLU A 75 2.39 -39.61 -26.37
CA GLU A 75 1.86 -40.59 -27.34
C GLU A 75 2.94 -41.08 -28.30
N VAL A 76 3.80 -40.19 -28.80
CA VAL A 76 4.94 -40.58 -29.64
C VAL A 76 5.90 -41.54 -28.90
N ILE A 77 6.22 -41.24 -27.64
CA ILE A 77 7.09 -42.07 -26.79
C ILE A 77 6.45 -43.45 -26.54
N LYS A 78 5.14 -43.54 -26.31
CA LYS A 78 4.41 -44.82 -26.16
C LYS A 78 4.51 -45.67 -27.43
N LEU A 79 4.34 -45.07 -28.61
CA LEU A 79 4.50 -45.77 -29.90
C LEU A 79 5.94 -46.26 -30.13
N GLN A 80 6.93 -45.45 -29.76
CA GLN A 80 8.35 -45.84 -29.86
C GLN A 80 8.70 -46.98 -28.90
N LYS A 81 8.08 -47.02 -27.69
CA LYS A 81 8.21 -48.16 -26.78
C LYS A 81 7.66 -49.45 -27.40
N GLN A 82 6.50 -49.40 -28.05
CA GLN A 82 5.94 -50.55 -28.74
C GLN A 82 6.85 -51.06 -29.85
N ALA A 83 7.59 -50.16 -30.49
CA ALA A 83 8.61 -50.45 -31.49
C ALA A 83 9.99 -50.84 -30.87
N ALA A 84 10.07 -51.06 -29.55
CA ALA A 84 11.28 -51.36 -28.78
C ALA A 84 12.44 -50.34 -28.95
N ARG A 85 12.12 -49.06 -29.30
CA ARG A 85 13.14 -48.00 -29.50
C ARG A 85 13.44 -47.21 -28.21
N VAL A 86 12.52 -47.19 -27.23
CA VAL A 86 12.69 -46.57 -25.94
C VAL A 86 12.23 -47.47 -24.81
N THR A 87 12.68 -47.17 -23.58
CA THR A 87 12.38 -47.96 -22.39
C THR A 87 11.04 -47.55 -21.74
N GLU A 88 10.50 -48.41 -20.85
CA GLU A 88 9.37 -48.06 -19.98
C GLU A 88 9.66 -46.81 -19.11
N LEU A 89 10.91 -46.66 -18.67
CA LEU A 89 11.35 -45.51 -17.89
C LEU A 89 11.11 -44.19 -18.65
N ALA A 90 11.33 -44.17 -19.97
CA ALA A 90 11.03 -42.99 -20.80
C ALA A 90 9.54 -42.61 -20.74
N VAL A 91 8.65 -43.61 -20.92
CA VAL A 91 7.20 -43.40 -20.84
C VAL A 91 6.79 -42.84 -19.48
N GLN A 92 7.29 -43.43 -18.39
CA GLN A 92 6.97 -43.00 -17.04
C GLN A 92 7.46 -41.59 -16.75
N LYS A 93 8.63 -41.17 -17.26
CA LYS A 93 9.14 -39.79 -17.09
C LYS A 93 8.29 -38.77 -17.83
N PHE A 94 7.89 -39.03 -19.07
CA PHE A 94 6.99 -38.14 -19.80
C PHE A 94 5.61 -38.09 -19.16
N GLN A 95 5.07 -39.21 -18.71
CA GLN A 95 3.80 -39.26 -18.00
C GLN A 95 3.84 -38.44 -16.68
N ALA A 96 4.92 -38.55 -15.91
CA ALA A 96 5.13 -37.78 -14.70
C ALA A 96 5.17 -36.26 -14.99
N GLU A 97 5.84 -35.83 -16.05
CA GLU A 97 5.90 -34.43 -16.43
C GLU A 97 4.54 -33.88 -16.87
N VAL A 98 3.78 -34.64 -17.66
CA VAL A 98 2.39 -34.29 -18.03
C VAL A 98 1.52 -34.11 -16.78
N LEU A 99 1.59 -35.04 -15.83
CA LEU A 99 0.82 -34.97 -14.60
C LEU A 99 1.23 -33.77 -13.74
N LYS A 100 2.52 -33.45 -13.66
CA LYS A 100 3.04 -32.26 -12.97
C LYS A 100 2.46 -30.98 -13.59
N THR A 101 2.54 -30.85 -14.92
CA THR A 101 2.06 -29.67 -15.63
C THR A 101 0.53 -29.52 -15.52
N LYS A 102 -0.22 -30.64 -15.52
CA LYS A 102 -1.67 -30.64 -15.21
C LYS A 102 -1.96 -30.20 -13.76
N GLY A 103 -1.11 -30.56 -12.80
CA GLY A 103 -1.18 -30.03 -11.42
C GLY A 103 -1.02 -28.52 -11.38
N MET A 104 -0.01 -27.96 -12.07
CA MET A 104 0.23 -26.53 -12.17
C MET A 104 -0.97 -25.76 -12.76
N GLU A 105 -1.72 -26.36 -13.69
CA GLU A 105 -2.95 -25.75 -14.22
C GLU A 105 -3.97 -25.46 -13.12
N PHE A 106 -4.21 -26.43 -12.23
CA PHE A 106 -5.17 -26.26 -11.14
C PHE A 106 -4.67 -25.27 -10.07
N GLU A 107 -3.38 -25.27 -9.77
CA GLU A 107 -2.76 -24.30 -8.87
C GLU A 107 -2.91 -22.87 -9.41
N THR A 108 -2.63 -22.66 -10.70
CA THR A 108 -2.79 -21.35 -11.34
C THR A 108 -4.26 -20.90 -11.38
N ARG A 109 -5.20 -21.82 -11.61
CA ARG A 109 -6.64 -21.51 -11.54
C ARG A 109 -7.06 -21.07 -10.14
N GLN A 110 -6.50 -21.70 -9.10
CA GLN A 110 -6.76 -21.29 -7.72
C GLN A 110 -6.22 -19.89 -7.44
N GLN A 111 -4.99 -19.60 -7.87
CA GLN A 111 -4.39 -18.26 -7.74
C GLN A 111 -5.20 -17.17 -8.47
N ILE A 112 -5.74 -17.47 -9.65
CA ILE A 112 -6.66 -16.57 -10.37
C ILE A 112 -7.87 -16.26 -9.50
N LYS A 113 -8.49 -17.29 -8.89
CA LYS A 113 -9.67 -17.09 -8.05
C LYS A 113 -9.37 -16.29 -6.79
N GLU A 114 -8.24 -16.54 -6.16
CA GLU A 114 -7.78 -15.78 -4.99
C GLU A 114 -7.52 -14.31 -5.33
N THR A 115 -6.87 -14.05 -6.48
CA THR A 115 -6.61 -12.69 -6.95
C THR A 115 -7.89 -11.94 -7.34
N GLU A 116 -8.86 -12.60 -7.99
CA GLU A 116 -10.20 -12.04 -8.22
C GLU A 116 -10.90 -11.65 -6.92
N ASN A 117 -10.85 -12.54 -5.92
CA ASN A 117 -11.44 -12.28 -4.60
C ASN A 117 -10.73 -11.12 -3.89
N ARG A 118 -9.40 -11.02 -3.98
CA ARG A 118 -8.61 -9.91 -3.44
C ARG A 118 -9.02 -8.58 -4.06
N ILE A 119 -9.15 -8.50 -5.39
CA ILE A 119 -9.61 -7.29 -6.08
C ILE A 119 -11.03 -6.93 -5.61
N ASN A 120 -11.94 -7.90 -5.55
CA ASN A 120 -13.31 -7.66 -5.07
C ASN A 120 -13.34 -7.15 -3.63
N PHE A 121 -12.50 -7.71 -2.75
CA PHE A 121 -12.35 -7.24 -1.37
C PHE A 121 -11.84 -5.80 -1.31
N LEU A 122 -10.79 -5.45 -2.07
CA LEU A 122 -10.26 -4.09 -2.13
C LEU A 122 -11.30 -3.07 -2.64
N LEU A 123 -12.22 -3.51 -3.50
CA LEU A 123 -13.32 -2.69 -4.02
C LEU A 123 -14.58 -2.72 -3.12
N GLY A 124 -14.54 -3.39 -1.96
CA GLY A 124 -15.65 -3.47 -1.01
C GLY A 124 -16.89 -4.19 -1.54
N ARG A 125 -16.73 -5.17 -2.43
CA ARG A 125 -17.84 -5.89 -3.05
C ARG A 125 -17.73 -7.41 -2.90
N PHE A 126 -18.85 -8.12 -3.03
CA PHE A 126 -18.88 -9.58 -3.01
C PHE A 126 -18.10 -10.19 -4.18
N PRO A 127 -17.57 -11.44 -4.03
CA PRO A 127 -16.85 -12.14 -5.07
C PRO A 127 -17.63 -12.22 -6.38
N GLN A 128 -17.06 -11.67 -7.46
CA GLN A 128 -17.58 -11.73 -8.82
C GLN A 128 -16.42 -11.77 -9.81
N GLU A 129 -16.70 -12.15 -11.04
CA GLU A 129 -15.70 -12.18 -12.10
C GLU A 129 -15.20 -10.77 -12.43
N ILE A 130 -13.88 -10.64 -12.65
CA ILE A 130 -13.25 -9.41 -13.08
C ILE A 130 -13.13 -9.44 -14.61
N LYS A 131 -13.87 -8.55 -15.28
CA LYS A 131 -13.76 -8.36 -16.72
C LYS A 131 -12.38 -7.87 -17.10
N ARG A 132 -11.72 -8.55 -18.03
CA ARG A 132 -10.36 -8.22 -18.48
C ARG A 132 -10.09 -8.74 -19.89
N ASP A 133 -9.20 -8.06 -20.60
CA ASP A 133 -8.67 -8.54 -21.88
C ASP A 133 -7.36 -9.32 -21.61
N LYS A 134 -7.41 -10.63 -21.86
CA LYS A 134 -6.29 -11.55 -21.59
C LYS A 134 -5.18 -11.42 -22.62
N SER A 135 -5.47 -10.90 -23.81
CA SER A 135 -4.53 -10.81 -24.93
C SER A 135 -3.59 -9.60 -24.84
N SER A 136 -4.03 -8.53 -24.16
CA SER A 136 -3.32 -7.25 -24.13
C SER A 136 -2.04 -7.25 -23.28
N PHE A 137 -1.88 -8.20 -22.35
CA PHE A 137 -0.82 -8.16 -21.34
C PHE A 137 0.60 -8.16 -21.91
N VAL A 138 0.86 -9.00 -22.91
CA VAL A 138 2.21 -9.14 -23.51
C VAL A 138 2.59 -7.86 -24.26
N ASP A 139 1.62 -7.21 -24.91
CA ASP A 139 1.81 -6.00 -25.72
C ASP A 139 1.81 -4.72 -24.88
N MET A 140 1.49 -4.79 -23.59
CA MET A 140 1.54 -3.62 -22.70
C MET A 140 2.97 -3.07 -22.63
N VAL A 141 3.15 -1.84 -23.07
CA VAL A 141 4.42 -1.11 -22.88
C VAL A 141 4.34 -0.36 -21.56
N PRO A 142 5.28 -0.60 -20.61
CA PRO A 142 5.32 0.17 -19.39
C PRO A 142 5.45 1.67 -19.69
N ALA A 143 4.67 2.50 -19.00
CA ALA A 143 4.75 3.94 -19.16
C ALA A 143 6.18 4.42 -18.84
N LYS A 144 6.71 5.36 -19.65
CA LYS A 144 8.01 5.99 -19.35
C LYS A 144 7.83 6.85 -18.12
N VAL A 145 8.42 6.44 -17.02
CA VAL A 145 8.48 7.23 -15.80
C VAL A 145 9.56 8.28 -15.97
N GLN A 146 9.18 9.55 -15.91
CA GLN A 146 10.14 10.65 -15.84
C GLN A 146 10.44 10.92 -14.36
N ALA A 147 11.69 10.80 -13.97
CA ALA A 147 12.13 11.22 -12.65
C ALA A 147 11.87 12.72 -12.50
N GLY A 148 10.95 13.08 -11.63
CA GLY A 148 10.73 14.47 -11.24
C GLY A 148 11.93 15.03 -10.46
N ILE A 149 11.90 16.34 -10.16
CA ILE A 149 12.90 16.97 -9.31
C ILE A 149 12.65 16.51 -7.85
N PRO A 150 13.70 16.13 -7.08
CA PRO A 150 13.53 15.68 -5.69
C PRO A 150 12.70 16.63 -4.80
N SER A 151 12.76 17.94 -5.04
CA SER A 151 11.96 18.92 -4.31
C SER A 151 10.44 18.78 -4.53
N GLN A 152 10.01 18.20 -5.64
CA GLN A 152 8.59 17.94 -5.90
C GLN A 152 8.01 16.85 -5.00
N LEU A 153 8.84 15.92 -4.51
CA LEU A 153 8.42 14.92 -3.53
C LEU A 153 7.89 15.58 -2.26
N LEU A 154 8.55 16.66 -1.80
CA LEU A 154 8.17 17.35 -0.55
C LEU A 154 6.77 17.96 -0.63
N SER A 155 6.36 18.45 -1.78
CA SER A 155 5.06 19.12 -1.95
C SER A 155 3.93 18.18 -2.38
N ASN A 156 4.25 17.05 -3.04
CA ASN A 156 3.25 16.21 -3.70
C ASN A 156 2.97 14.90 -2.97
N ARG A 157 3.89 14.42 -2.13
CA ARG A 157 3.67 13.16 -1.39
C ARG A 157 2.84 13.40 -0.12
N PRO A 158 1.68 12.70 0.00
CA PRO A 158 0.81 12.87 1.16
C PRO A 158 1.46 12.46 2.48
N ASP A 159 2.29 11.40 2.51
CA ASP A 159 3.01 10.95 3.71
C ASP A 159 4.00 11.98 4.26
N ILE A 160 4.69 12.70 3.37
CA ILE A 160 5.59 13.79 3.76
C ILE A 160 4.79 14.98 4.31
N ARG A 161 3.68 15.33 3.65
CA ARG A 161 2.80 16.42 4.10
C ARG A 161 2.12 16.10 5.44
N GLU A 162 1.71 14.85 5.64
CA GLU A 162 1.20 14.38 6.94
C GLU A 162 2.24 14.61 8.04
N ALA A 163 3.48 14.14 7.82
CA ALA A 163 4.56 14.32 8.80
C ALA A 163 4.93 15.79 9.02
N GLU A 164 4.82 16.65 7.98
CA GLU A 164 5.03 18.09 8.10
C GLU A 164 3.97 18.75 8.99
N TYR A 165 2.68 18.45 8.77
CA TYR A 165 1.60 18.97 9.60
C TYR A 165 1.72 18.51 11.05
N GLU A 166 2.10 17.26 11.30
CA GLU A 166 2.35 16.75 12.66
C GLU A 166 3.54 17.48 13.33
N LEU A 167 4.59 17.78 12.57
CA LEU A 167 5.71 18.57 13.08
C LEU A 167 5.28 20.01 13.44
N VAL A 168 4.46 20.64 12.61
CA VAL A 168 3.93 21.99 12.91
C VAL A 168 3.05 21.95 14.16
N ALA A 169 2.18 20.94 14.29
CA ALA A 169 1.35 20.76 15.48
C ALA A 169 2.21 20.55 16.75
N ALA A 170 3.26 19.71 16.69
CA ALA A 170 4.16 19.49 17.81
C ALA A 170 4.94 20.76 18.24
N LYS A 171 5.32 21.62 17.27
CA LYS A 171 5.93 22.93 17.57
C LYS A 171 4.97 23.84 18.32
N LEU A 172 3.69 23.85 17.93
CA LEU A 172 2.64 24.61 18.62
C LEU A 172 2.38 24.07 20.03
N ASP A 173 2.41 22.74 20.22
CA ASP A 173 2.28 22.12 21.55
C ASP A 173 3.36 22.58 22.53
N VAL A 174 4.61 22.75 22.07
CA VAL A 174 5.68 23.31 22.92
C VAL A 174 5.37 24.76 23.29
N GLN A 175 4.82 25.57 22.37
CA GLN A 175 4.43 26.94 22.67
C GLN A 175 3.25 26.99 23.64
N ILE A 176 2.27 26.11 23.49
CA ILE A 176 1.12 25.99 24.41
C ILE A 176 1.63 25.60 25.80
N ALA A 177 2.45 24.54 25.90
CA ALA A 177 3.01 24.11 27.19
C ALA A 177 3.87 25.19 27.86
N ARG A 178 4.55 26.04 27.09
CA ARG A 178 5.26 27.21 27.61
C ARG A 178 4.30 28.28 28.16
N LYS A 179 3.15 28.50 27.49
CA LYS A 179 2.15 29.49 27.87
C LYS A 179 1.36 29.06 29.10
N GLU A 180 1.33 27.79 29.47
CA GLU A 180 0.76 27.29 30.73
C GLU A 180 1.47 27.82 31.98
N PHE A 181 2.67 28.37 31.86
CA PHE A 181 3.37 29.06 32.97
C PHE A 181 2.88 30.51 33.19
N TYR A 182 2.11 31.06 32.25
CA TYR A 182 1.61 32.46 32.37
C TYR A 182 0.26 32.50 33.09
N PRO A 183 -0.08 33.65 33.71
CA PRO A 183 -1.38 33.82 34.33
C PRO A 183 -2.51 33.72 33.33
N SER A 184 -3.60 33.03 33.69
CA SER A 184 -4.86 33.04 32.94
C SER A 184 -5.80 34.12 33.43
N LEU A 185 -6.53 34.73 32.50
CA LEU A 185 -7.58 35.72 32.81
C LEU A 185 -8.93 35.15 32.35
N GLU A 186 -9.81 34.90 33.32
CA GLU A 186 -11.16 34.39 33.07
C GLU A 186 -12.21 35.42 33.49
N ILE A 187 -13.22 35.61 32.67
CA ILE A 187 -14.43 36.37 33.01
C ILE A 187 -15.58 35.39 33.07
N SER A 188 -16.28 35.36 34.18
CA SER A 188 -17.48 34.55 34.36
C SER A 188 -18.68 35.44 34.66
N ALA A 189 -19.83 35.08 34.09
CA ALA A 189 -21.09 35.74 34.31
C ALA A 189 -22.19 34.73 34.64
N ALA A 190 -23.03 35.03 35.56
CA ALA A 190 -24.20 34.22 35.85
C ALA A 190 -25.45 35.10 36.00
N LEU A 191 -26.55 34.60 35.45
CA LEU A 191 -27.86 35.18 35.54
C LEU A 191 -28.86 34.09 35.90
N GLY A 192 -29.67 34.31 36.95
CA GLY A 192 -30.62 33.28 37.38
C GLY A 192 -31.63 33.77 38.40
N LEU A 193 -32.39 32.84 38.90
CA LEU A 193 -33.35 33.02 39.97
C LEU A 193 -32.96 32.14 41.15
N GLN A 194 -32.98 32.71 42.36
CA GLN A 194 -32.68 32.01 43.60
C GLN A 194 -33.77 32.26 44.65
N ALA A 195 -34.27 31.20 45.23
CA ALA A 195 -35.27 31.36 46.36
C ALA A 195 -35.14 30.19 47.34
N PHE A 196 -35.46 30.44 48.58
CA PHE A 196 -35.49 29.42 49.63
C PHE A 196 -36.63 28.41 49.44
N LYS A 197 -37.84 28.91 48.97
CA LYS A 197 -39.01 28.04 48.65
C LYS A 197 -39.33 28.13 47.15
N PRO A 198 -39.80 27.04 46.53
CA PRO A 198 -40.15 27.03 45.12
C PRO A 198 -41.17 28.09 44.71
N SER A 199 -42.15 28.42 45.64
CA SER A 199 -43.18 29.38 45.36
C SER A 199 -42.66 30.82 45.23
N TYR A 200 -41.46 31.09 45.68
CA TYR A 200 -40.84 32.44 45.59
C TYR A 200 -39.86 32.57 44.46
N LEU A 201 -39.58 31.46 43.74
CA LEU A 201 -38.57 31.46 42.68
C LEU A 201 -38.89 32.41 41.51
N PHE A 202 -40.18 32.60 41.21
CA PHE A 202 -40.66 33.50 40.16
C PHE A 202 -41.14 34.86 40.65
N LYS A 203 -40.90 35.18 41.90
CA LYS A 203 -41.15 36.55 42.40
C LYS A 203 -40.01 37.48 42.03
N MET A 204 -40.24 38.27 40.99
CA MET A 204 -39.29 39.33 40.60
C MET A 204 -39.61 40.67 41.27
N PRO A 205 -38.56 41.46 41.62
CA PRO A 205 -37.13 41.28 41.43
C PRO A 205 -36.45 40.50 42.56
N GLU A 206 -37.13 40.02 43.60
CA GLU A 206 -36.57 39.52 44.87
C GLU A 206 -35.79 38.20 44.66
N SER A 207 -36.15 37.40 43.62
CA SER A 207 -35.48 36.15 43.30
C SER A 207 -34.35 36.30 42.30
N MET A 208 -34.15 37.45 41.67
CA MET A 208 -33.17 37.62 40.59
C MET A 208 -31.74 37.69 41.15
N LEU A 209 -30.89 36.80 40.61
CA LEU A 209 -29.46 36.74 40.89
C LEU A 209 -28.67 37.03 39.62
N TYR A 210 -27.73 37.94 39.72
CA TYR A 210 -26.74 38.17 38.67
C TYR A 210 -25.38 38.43 39.30
N ASN A 211 -24.32 37.92 38.64
CA ASN A 211 -22.95 38.28 38.99
C ASN A 211 -22.07 38.34 37.73
N ILE A 212 -21.03 39.14 37.80
CA ILE A 212 -19.91 39.16 36.83
C ILE A 212 -18.65 39.20 37.67
N ILE A 213 -17.76 38.21 37.43
CA ILE A 213 -16.52 38.03 38.18
C ILE A 213 -15.37 37.93 37.16
N GLY A 214 -14.32 38.74 37.36
CA GLY A 214 -13.05 38.61 36.69
C GLY A 214 -12.06 37.91 37.61
N GLU A 215 -11.42 36.86 37.13
CA GLU A 215 -10.44 36.08 37.89
C GLU A 215 -9.10 36.07 37.14
N LEU A 216 -8.00 36.37 37.87
CA LEU A 216 -6.63 36.24 37.39
C LEU A 216 -5.95 35.12 38.20
N ALA A 217 -5.67 33.97 37.55
CA ALA A 217 -5.04 32.83 38.19
C ALA A 217 -3.63 32.63 37.66
N ALA A 218 -2.65 32.41 38.56
CA ALA A 218 -1.27 32.10 38.20
C ALA A 218 -0.80 30.82 38.89
N PRO A 219 -0.16 29.84 38.20
CA PRO A 219 0.29 28.61 38.80
C PRO A 219 1.57 28.82 39.62
N LEU A 220 1.45 28.93 40.94
CA LEU A 220 2.57 29.15 41.86
C LEU A 220 3.16 27.84 42.41
N LEU A 221 2.34 26.83 42.68
CA LEU A 221 2.70 25.59 43.37
C LEU A 221 2.97 24.38 42.47
N ASN A 222 2.35 24.32 41.31
CA ASN A 222 2.47 23.15 40.38
C ASN A 222 3.56 23.28 39.30
N LYS A 223 4.63 24.00 39.59
CA LYS A 223 5.72 24.26 38.62
C LYS A 223 6.39 23.01 38.11
N ASN A 224 6.49 21.95 38.92
CA ASN A 224 7.13 20.69 38.50
C ASN A 224 6.25 19.90 37.50
N GLY A 225 4.91 19.95 37.67
CA GLY A 225 3.97 19.39 36.70
C GLY A 225 4.08 20.08 35.33
N LEU A 226 4.04 21.41 35.31
CA LEU A 226 4.18 22.23 34.12
C LEU A 226 5.53 22.03 33.42
N LYS A 227 6.65 21.87 34.19
CA LYS A 227 7.96 21.51 33.62
C LYS A 227 7.95 20.15 32.97
N ALA A 228 7.29 19.17 33.60
CA ALA A 228 7.16 17.82 33.01
C ALA A 228 6.38 17.84 31.69
N GLU A 229 5.27 18.59 31.62
CA GLU A 229 4.47 18.79 30.41
C GLU A 229 5.28 19.49 29.29
N PHE A 230 5.97 20.58 29.65
CA PHE A 230 6.85 21.31 28.72
C PHE A 230 7.98 20.38 28.16
N ASN A 231 8.66 19.63 29.03
CA ASN A 231 9.70 18.71 28.62
C ASN A 231 9.16 17.58 27.75
N THR A 232 7.96 17.10 28.08
CA THR A 232 7.27 16.08 27.25
C THR A 232 6.89 16.64 25.87
N ALA A 233 6.36 17.84 25.79
CA ALA A 233 6.05 18.49 24.52
C ALA A 233 7.31 18.72 23.68
N ASN A 234 8.41 19.16 24.32
CA ASN A 234 9.69 19.34 23.65
C ASN A 234 10.28 18.01 23.11
N ALA A 235 10.21 16.92 23.90
CA ALA A 235 10.63 15.60 23.46
C ALA A 235 9.78 15.09 22.27
N LYS A 236 8.46 15.31 22.31
CA LYS A 236 7.55 14.99 21.18
C LYS A 236 7.86 15.81 19.94
N GLN A 237 8.22 17.09 20.09
CA GLN A 237 8.65 17.91 18.95
C GLN A 237 9.92 17.35 18.31
N ILE A 238 10.92 16.97 19.11
CA ILE A 238 12.17 16.36 18.61
C ILE A 238 11.85 15.04 17.88
N GLN A 239 10.96 14.22 18.44
CA GLN A 239 10.49 12.99 17.79
C GLN A 239 9.81 13.28 16.45
N ALA A 240 8.99 14.32 16.36
CA ALA A 240 8.31 14.73 15.12
C ALA A 240 9.32 15.21 14.06
N VAL A 241 10.41 15.92 14.44
CA VAL A 241 11.49 16.30 13.55
C VAL A 241 12.14 15.05 12.93
N TYR A 242 12.58 14.11 13.76
CA TYR A 242 13.21 12.87 13.25
C TYR A 242 12.25 12.02 12.42
N ASN A 243 10.96 12.01 12.76
CA ASN A 243 9.97 11.31 11.96
C ASN A 243 9.80 11.95 10.57
N TYR A 244 9.73 13.27 10.51
CA TYR A 244 9.67 14.02 9.25
C TYR A 244 10.92 13.77 8.37
N GLU A 245 12.11 13.88 8.94
CA GLU A 245 13.37 13.59 8.24
C GLU A 245 13.44 12.14 7.73
N LYS A 246 13.03 11.18 8.57
CA LYS A 246 12.95 9.76 8.20
C LYS A 246 11.97 9.54 7.03
N THR A 247 10.81 10.19 7.05
CA THR A 247 9.80 10.06 5.99
C THR A 247 10.34 10.59 4.66
N ILE A 248 11.03 11.73 4.66
CA ILE A 248 11.69 12.28 3.46
C ILE A 248 12.75 11.31 2.93
N LEU A 249 13.61 10.80 3.80
CA LEU A 249 14.67 9.87 3.40
C LEU A 249 14.10 8.59 2.81
N ASN A 250 13.07 8.02 3.44
CA ASN A 250 12.40 6.82 2.94
C ASN A 250 11.76 7.06 1.57
N ALA A 251 11.07 8.19 1.38
CA ALA A 251 10.46 8.57 0.12
C ALA A 251 11.50 8.68 -1.01
N TYR A 252 12.65 9.29 -0.72
CA TYR A 252 13.75 9.39 -1.68
C TYR A 252 14.34 8.03 -2.05
N LEU A 253 14.61 7.19 -1.04
CA LEU A 253 15.15 5.84 -1.25
C LEU A 253 14.18 4.96 -2.04
N GLU A 254 12.89 5.04 -1.74
CA GLU A 254 11.83 4.30 -2.44
C GLU A 254 11.82 4.65 -3.93
N VAL A 255 11.72 5.93 -4.28
CA VAL A 255 11.72 6.38 -5.68
C VAL A 255 13.01 6.00 -6.40
N SER A 256 14.17 6.23 -5.77
CA SER A 256 15.48 5.88 -6.35
C SER A 256 15.59 4.37 -6.63
N THR A 257 15.14 3.56 -5.68
CA THR A 257 15.14 2.09 -5.82
C THR A 257 14.21 1.64 -6.95
N GLN A 258 12.99 2.22 -7.03
CA GLN A 258 12.04 1.86 -8.08
C GLN A 258 12.51 2.28 -9.47
N LEU A 259 13.13 3.43 -9.63
CA LEU A 259 13.70 3.86 -10.91
C LEU A 259 14.80 2.91 -11.39
N SER A 260 15.72 2.51 -10.51
CA SER A 260 16.73 1.50 -10.81
C SER A 260 16.11 0.13 -11.15
N ASN A 261 15.05 -0.25 -10.43
CA ASN A 261 14.33 -1.50 -10.68
C ASN A 261 13.66 -1.52 -12.05
N ILE A 262 13.01 -0.41 -12.46
CA ILE A 262 12.40 -0.26 -13.79
C ILE A 262 13.45 -0.45 -14.91
N GLU A 263 14.62 0.17 -14.77
CA GLU A 263 15.70 0.04 -15.76
C GLU A 263 16.22 -1.40 -15.85
N ASN A 264 16.50 -2.03 -14.70
CA ASN A 264 17.03 -3.38 -14.65
C ASN A 264 16.03 -4.44 -15.14
N LEU A 265 14.76 -4.30 -14.78
CA LEU A 265 13.68 -5.16 -15.26
C LEU A 265 13.48 -5.00 -16.78
N GLY A 266 13.67 -3.80 -17.33
CA GLY A 266 13.65 -3.58 -18.77
C GLY A 266 14.70 -4.41 -19.48
N LYS A 267 15.96 -4.32 -19.04
CA LYS A 267 17.08 -5.11 -19.61
C LYS A 267 16.87 -6.61 -19.41
N SER A 268 16.39 -7.03 -18.24
CA SER A 268 16.10 -8.42 -17.93
C SER A 268 15.04 -8.99 -18.86
N TYR A 269 13.96 -8.25 -19.11
CA TYR A 269 12.89 -8.65 -20.02
C TYR A 269 13.39 -8.86 -21.45
N ASP A 270 14.25 -7.97 -21.96
CA ASP A 270 14.84 -8.09 -23.29
C ASP A 270 15.72 -9.37 -23.45
N PHE A 271 16.49 -9.70 -22.41
CA PHE A 271 17.29 -10.93 -22.42
C PHE A 271 16.41 -12.19 -22.33
N LYS A 272 15.41 -12.19 -21.45
CA LYS A 272 14.47 -13.32 -21.30
C LYS A 272 13.63 -13.52 -22.57
N THR A 273 13.28 -12.47 -23.29
CA THR A 273 12.60 -12.58 -24.58
C THR A 273 13.47 -13.35 -25.58
N LYS A 274 14.76 -12.98 -25.69
CA LYS A 274 15.70 -13.69 -26.57
C LYS A 274 15.95 -15.13 -26.14
N GLU A 275 16.01 -15.39 -24.83
CA GLU A 275 16.13 -16.73 -24.27
C GLU A 275 14.95 -17.61 -24.68
N VAL A 276 13.71 -17.11 -24.52
CA VAL A 276 12.50 -17.82 -24.95
C VAL A 276 12.50 -18.10 -26.44
N GLU A 277 12.97 -17.18 -27.29
CA GLU A 277 13.10 -17.40 -28.74
C GLU A 277 14.08 -18.52 -29.05
N VAL A 278 15.26 -18.52 -28.43
CA VAL A 278 16.27 -19.57 -28.63
C VAL A 278 15.76 -20.92 -28.16
N LEU A 279 15.15 -20.97 -26.98
CA LEU A 279 14.61 -22.22 -26.42
C LEU A 279 13.42 -22.78 -27.23
N ASN A 280 12.52 -21.92 -27.76
CA ASN A 280 11.46 -22.36 -28.67
C ASN A 280 12.05 -23.05 -29.92
N ASN A 281 13.13 -22.50 -30.50
CA ASN A 281 13.83 -23.14 -31.62
C ASN A 281 14.46 -24.45 -31.18
N SER A 282 15.03 -24.54 -30.00
CA SER A 282 15.65 -25.75 -29.44
C SER A 282 14.65 -26.91 -29.29
N VAL A 283 13.38 -26.62 -28.91
CA VAL A 283 12.32 -27.66 -28.85
C VAL A 283 12.11 -28.29 -30.23
N THR A 284 12.06 -27.49 -31.29
CA THR A 284 11.88 -27.98 -32.65
C THR A 284 13.08 -28.85 -33.07
N VAL A 285 14.30 -28.35 -32.86
CA VAL A 285 15.54 -29.04 -33.20
C VAL A 285 15.68 -30.37 -32.43
N SER A 286 15.46 -30.35 -31.10
CA SER A 286 15.55 -31.57 -30.28
C SER A 286 14.52 -32.62 -30.69
N GLY A 287 13.30 -32.20 -31.04
CA GLY A 287 12.26 -33.09 -31.55
C GLY A 287 12.64 -33.75 -32.89
N ASP A 288 13.25 -33.00 -33.82
CA ASP A 288 13.69 -33.55 -35.13
C ASP A 288 14.94 -34.43 -34.98
N LEU A 289 15.87 -34.10 -34.11
CA LEU A 289 17.00 -34.94 -33.76
C LEU A 289 16.53 -36.27 -33.13
N PHE A 290 15.55 -36.22 -32.25
CA PHE A 290 14.97 -37.41 -31.62
C PHE A 290 14.26 -38.31 -32.65
N LYS A 291 13.47 -37.76 -33.57
CA LYS A 291 12.84 -38.53 -34.67
C LYS A 291 13.87 -39.21 -35.55
N SER A 292 15.03 -38.58 -35.76
CA SER A 292 16.14 -39.13 -36.57
C SER A 292 17.11 -40.03 -35.78
N ALA A 293 16.77 -40.37 -34.53
CA ALA A 293 17.60 -41.19 -33.63
C ALA A 293 19.00 -40.60 -33.33
N ARG A 294 19.12 -39.24 -33.34
CA ARG A 294 20.37 -38.51 -33.07
C ARG A 294 20.35 -37.82 -31.70
N ALA A 295 19.20 -37.77 -30.98
CA ALA A 295 19.06 -37.27 -29.63
C ALA A 295 18.35 -38.29 -28.74
N ASP A 296 18.61 -38.26 -27.45
CA ASP A 296 17.92 -39.08 -26.45
C ASP A 296 16.59 -38.40 -26.05
N TYR A 297 15.63 -39.20 -25.58
CA TYR A 297 14.34 -38.74 -25.05
C TYR A 297 14.51 -37.74 -23.89
N MET A 298 15.59 -37.87 -23.15
CA MET A 298 15.88 -36.98 -22.01
C MET A 298 16.16 -35.54 -22.48
N GLU A 299 16.87 -35.37 -23.60
CA GLU A 299 17.16 -34.06 -24.19
C GLU A 299 15.87 -33.36 -24.62
N VAL A 300 14.94 -34.08 -25.22
CA VAL A 300 13.62 -33.53 -25.59
C VAL A 300 12.84 -33.10 -24.35
N LEU A 301 12.79 -33.94 -23.30
CA LEU A 301 12.08 -33.67 -22.07
C LEU A 301 12.64 -32.45 -21.36
N MET A 302 13.97 -32.34 -21.23
CA MET A 302 14.64 -31.21 -20.61
C MET A 302 14.36 -29.90 -21.37
N THR A 303 14.51 -29.93 -22.72
CA THR A 303 14.25 -28.75 -23.54
C THR A 303 12.80 -28.27 -23.42
N GLN A 304 11.82 -29.18 -23.36
CA GLN A 304 10.42 -28.81 -23.14
C GLN A 304 10.19 -28.17 -21.78
N ARG A 305 10.87 -28.65 -20.71
CA ARG A 305 10.81 -28.04 -19.37
C ARG A 305 11.43 -26.65 -19.37
N ASP A 306 12.63 -26.52 -19.95
CA ASP A 306 13.35 -25.26 -20.01
C ASP A 306 12.53 -24.16 -20.73
N VAL A 307 11.85 -24.51 -21.82
CA VAL A 307 10.93 -23.58 -22.53
C VAL A 307 9.75 -23.18 -21.67
N LEU A 308 9.12 -24.13 -20.97
CA LEU A 308 7.99 -23.80 -20.07
C LEU A 308 8.43 -22.85 -18.97
N ASP A 309 9.51 -23.19 -18.27
CA ASP A 309 10.03 -22.40 -17.16
C ASP A 309 10.43 -21.00 -17.62
N SER A 310 11.15 -20.86 -18.74
CA SER A 310 11.56 -19.58 -19.32
C SER A 310 10.36 -18.71 -19.75
N LYS A 311 9.31 -19.31 -20.34
CA LYS A 311 8.07 -18.58 -20.68
C LYS A 311 7.34 -18.06 -19.43
N LEU A 312 7.24 -18.87 -18.38
CA LEU A 312 6.61 -18.46 -17.12
C LEU A 312 7.40 -17.34 -16.46
N GLU A 313 8.75 -17.42 -16.46
CA GLU A 313 9.62 -16.37 -15.95
C GLU A 313 9.52 -15.06 -16.76
N LEU A 314 9.35 -15.14 -18.07
CA LEU A 314 9.14 -13.96 -18.92
C LEU A 314 7.87 -13.22 -18.53
N ILE A 315 6.75 -13.93 -18.32
CA ILE A 315 5.48 -13.36 -17.85
C ILE A 315 5.65 -12.73 -16.45
N GLU A 316 6.36 -13.43 -15.55
CA GLU A 316 6.63 -12.91 -14.20
C GLU A 316 7.45 -11.61 -14.26
N THR A 317 8.50 -11.57 -15.09
CA THR A 317 9.33 -10.37 -15.28
C THR A 317 8.51 -9.22 -15.85
N LYS A 318 7.59 -9.48 -16.78
CA LYS A 318 6.65 -8.48 -17.32
C LYS A 318 5.75 -7.92 -16.23
N LYS A 319 5.18 -8.77 -15.38
CA LYS A 319 4.37 -8.34 -14.22
C LYS A 319 5.17 -7.44 -13.29
N GLN A 320 6.40 -7.84 -12.96
CA GLN A 320 7.29 -7.04 -12.10
C GLN A 320 7.60 -5.67 -12.72
N GLN A 321 7.80 -5.59 -14.04
CA GLN A 321 8.02 -4.35 -14.78
C GLN A 321 6.83 -3.38 -14.66
N LEU A 322 5.60 -3.90 -14.84
CA LEU A 322 4.38 -3.11 -14.72
C LEU A 322 4.16 -2.66 -13.26
N ASN A 323 4.40 -3.55 -12.30
CA ASN A 323 4.28 -3.23 -10.87
C ASN A 323 5.31 -2.21 -10.42
N ALA A 324 6.53 -2.23 -10.94
CA ALA A 324 7.57 -1.23 -10.63
C ALA A 324 7.13 0.18 -11.05
N VAL A 325 6.42 0.31 -12.18
CA VAL A 325 5.86 1.59 -12.64
C VAL A 325 4.73 2.08 -11.72
N VAL A 326 3.88 1.16 -11.22
CA VAL A 326 2.81 1.52 -10.27
C VAL A 326 3.36 1.99 -8.93
N ASN A 327 4.54 1.50 -8.54
CA ASN A 327 5.15 1.82 -7.24
C ASN A 327 5.92 3.15 -7.23
N VAL A 328 6.03 3.87 -8.34
CA VAL A 328 6.62 5.22 -8.43
C VAL A 328 5.54 6.28 -8.32
#